data_11aa7af8fb7f744bee64313ce0393234
#
_entry.id   11aa7af8fb7f744bee64313ce0393234
#
_cell.length_a   1.000
_cell.length_b   1.000
_cell.length_c   1.000
_cell.angle_alpha   90.00
_cell.angle_beta   90.00
_cell.angle_gamma   90.00
#
_symmetry.space_group_name_H-M   'P 1'
#
loop_
_entity.id
_entity.type
_entity.pdbx_description
1 polymer ?
#
loop_
_entity_poly.entity_id
_entity_poly.type
_entity_poly.pdbx_seq_one_letter_code
_entity_poly.pdbx_strand_id
1 'polypeptide(L)'
;MQDNYLQKISDRYQVSQIMKTNEESKENGLVLSEEEATALVEAKRDTLREERRVEFGDSISPKLIRTFSDSSFINQEDYAQTLARLQEIFFLYKNESMDMVTDEELLTIMKNAYENESGGDLEYLEGTALEGFARSVRAGENWADRYKREKLNLGDDFDEL
;
A
#
# COMPACT_ATOMS: atom_id res chain seq x y z
N MET A 1 -20.28 -11.21 -20.92
CA MET A 1 -20.02 -10.23 -21.97
C MET A 1 -20.14 -8.82 -21.47
N GLN A 2 -21.28 -8.47 -20.87
CA GLN A 2 -21.44 -7.14 -20.29
C GLN A 2 -20.44 -6.87 -19.20
N ASP A 3 -20.14 -7.89 -18.38
CA ASP A 3 -19.18 -7.77 -17.30
C ASP A 3 -17.80 -7.40 -17.82
N ASN A 4 -17.39 -7.99 -18.96
CA ASN A 4 -16.11 -7.67 -19.56
C ASN A 4 -16.06 -6.23 -20.06
N TYR A 5 -17.16 -5.75 -20.60
CA TYR A 5 -17.22 -4.38 -21.10
C TYR A 5 -17.09 -3.37 -19.96
N LEU A 6 -17.87 -3.57 -18.91
CA LEU A 6 -17.83 -2.69 -17.73
C LEU A 6 -16.47 -2.76 -17.05
N GLN A 7 -15.89 -3.94 -17.00
CA GLN A 7 -14.58 -4.12 -16.41
C GLN A 7 -13.51 -3.38 -17.21
N LYS A 8 -13.59 -3.41 -18.53
CA LYS A 8 -12.64 -2.68 -19.38
C LYS A 8 -12.71 -1.18 -19.13
N ILE A 9 -13.92 -0.64 -18.95
CA ILE A 9 -14.10 0.77 -18.66
C ILE A 9 -13.47 1.12 -17.30
N SER A 10 -13.75 0.29 -16.30
CA SER A 10 -13.19 0.48 -14.97
C SER A 10 -11.66 0.40 -14.99
N ASP A 11 -11.13 -0.57 -15.73
CA ASP A 11 -9.68 -0.76 -15.84
C ASP A 11 -9.02 0.45 -16.49
N ARG A 12 -9.61 0.98 -17.55
CA ARG A 12 -9.08 2.17 -18.23
C ARG A 12 -9.05 3.36 -17.29
N TYR A 13 -10.09 3.51 -16.50
CA TYR A 13 -10.15 4.60 -15.55
C TYR A 13 -9.04 4.43 -14.50
N GLN A 14 -8.88 3.23 -13.97
CA GLN A 14 -7.85 2.97 -12.98
C GLN A 14 -6.44 3.15 -13.55
N VAL A 15 -6.21 2.67 -14.76
CA VAL A 15 -4.92 2.88 -15.44
C VAL A 15 -4.64 4.37 -15.59
N SER A 16 -5.65 5.13 -15.98
CA SER A 16 -5.52 6.58 -16.12
C SER A 16 -5.13 7.24 -14.79
N GLN A 17 -5.74 6.82 -13.70
CA GLN A 17 -5.42 7.35 -12.38
C GLN A 17 -3.99 7.00 -11.96
N ILE A 18 -3.55 5.79 -12.27
CA ILE A 18 -2.18 5.37 -11.98
C ILE A 18 -1.19 6.17 -12.81
N MET A 19 -1.47 6.34 -14.11
CA MET A 19 -0.57 7.09 -14.98
C MET A 19 -0.39 8.54 -14.56
N LYS A 20 -1.42 9.13 -13.97
CA LYS A 20 -1.33 10.49 -13.44
C LYS A 20 -0.29 10.62 -12.35
N THR A 21 -0.05 9.56 -11.58
CA THR A 21 0.93 9.62 -10.50
C THR A 21 2.35 9.80 -11.03
N ASN A 22 2.58 9.51 -12.31
CA ASN A 22 3.90 9.71 -12.90
C ASN A 22 4.34 11.18 -12.82
N GLU A 23 3.40 12.11 -12.82
CA GLU A 23 3.74 13.53 -12.72
C GLU A 23 4.46 13.85 -11.40
N GLU A 24 4.16 13.11 -10.37
CA GLU A 24 4.78 13.28 -9.07
C GLU A 24 6.00 12.37 -8.91
N SER A 25 5.86 11.09 -9.26
CA SER A 25 6.91 10.10 -9.01
C SER A 25 8.12 10.27 -9.92
N LYS A 26 7.96 10.92 -11.07
CA LYS A 26 9.09 11.14 -11.99
C LYS A 26 10.20 11.97 -11.35
N GLU A 27 9.86 12.79 -10.36
CA GLU A 27 10.84 13.58 -9.65
C GLU A 27 11.81 12.69 -8.87
N ASN A 28 11.36 11.49 -8.53
CA ASN A 28 12.18 10.49 -7.86
C ASN A 28 12.75 9.46 -8.83
N GLY A 29 12.62 9.71 -10.13
CA GLY A 29 13.11 8.81 -11.16
C GLY A 29 12.24 7.60 -11.41
N LEU A 30 10.96 7.65 -10.96
CA LEU A 30 10.07 6.50 -11.06
C LEU A 30 8.89 6.83 -11.96
N VAL A 31 8.72 6.03 -13.01
CA VAL A 31 7.57 6.17 -13.92
C VAL A 31 7.06 4.77 -14.28
N LEU A 32 5.76 4.69 -14.52
CA LEU A 32 5.14 3.47 -15.00
C LEU A 32 4.73 3.67 -16.46
N SER A 33 4.95 2.65 -17.27
CA SER A 33 4.39 2.61 -18.61
C SER A 33 2.90 2.26 -18.51
N GLU A 34 2.17 2.47 -19.60
CA GLU A 34 0.76 2.09 -19.65
C GLU A 34 0.61 0.58 -19.46
N GLU A 35 1.52 -0.20 -20.04
CA GLU A 35 1.49 -1.65 -19.88
C GLU A 35 1.71 -2.06 -18.42
N GLU A 36 2.64 -1.41 -17.74
CA GLU A 36 2.90 -1.66 -16.34
C GLU A 36 1.71 -1.25 -15.46
N ALA A 37 1.10 -0.11 -15.76
CA ALA A 37 -0.08 0.32 -15.03
C ALA A 37 -1.23 -0.65 -15.23
N THR A 38 -1.41 -1.15 -16.45
CA THR A 38 -2.43 -2.15 -16.74
C THR A 38 -2.18 -3.44 -15.95
N ALA A 39 -0.93 -3.90 -15.94
CA ALA A 39 -0.56 -5.09 -15.17
C ALA A 39 -0.82 -4.89 -13.68
N LEU A 40 -0.60 -3.68 -13.17
CA LEU A 40 -0.84 -3.37 -11.77
C LEU A 40 -2.33 -3.46 -11.42
N VAL A 41 -3.19 -2.97 -12.32
CA VAL A 41 -4.64 -3.07 -12.14
C VAL A 41 -5.07 -4.53 -12.11
N GLU A 42 -4.53 -5.35 -13.03
CA GLU A 42 -4.86 -6.77 -13.10
C GLU A 42 -4.37 -7.52 -11.86
N ALA A 43 -3.16 -7.20 -11.42
CA ALA A 43 -2.61 -7.82 -10.21
C ALA A 43 -3.45 -7.49 -8.98
N LYS A 44 -3.94 -6.26 -8.88
CA LYS A 44 -4.81 -5.86 -7.78
C LYS A 44 -6.11 -6.66 -7.80
N ARG A 45 -6.67 -6.85 -8.99
CA ARG A 45 -7.91 -7.64 -9.12
C ARG A 45 -7.70 -9.06 -8.62
N ASP A 46 -6.57 -9.65 -8.99
CA ASP A 46 -6.26 -11.01 -8.56
C ASP A 46 -6.10 -11.09 -7.05
N THR A 47 -5.42 -10.12 -6.47
CA THR A 47 -5.25 -10.04 -5.02
C THR A 47 -6.58 -9.91 -4.30
N LEU A 48 -7.44 -9.02 -4.79
CA LEU A 48 -8.76 -8.84 -4.17
C LEU A 48 -9.56 -10.14 -4.20
N ARG A 49 -9.47 -10.87 -5.30
CA ARG A 49 -10.15 -12.16 -5.42
C ARG A 49 -9.59 -13.16 -4.41
N GLU A 50 -8.27 -13.25 -4.31
CA GLU A 50 -7.63 -14.18 -3.38
C GLU A 50 -7.95 -13.86 -1.93
N GLU A 51 -8.00 -12.56 -1.61
CA GLU A 51 -8.29 -12.10 -0.26
C GLU A 51 -9.78 -12.00 0.03
N ARG A 52 -10.61 -12.31 -0.96
CA ARG A 52 -12.07 -12.26 -0.86
C ARG A 52 -12.57 -10.88 -0.46
N ARG A 53 -12.02 -9.86 -1.11
CA ARG A 53 -12.36 -8.47 -0.82
C ARG A 53 -12.92 -7.79 -2.05
N VAL A 54 -13.71 -6.74 -1.79
CA VAL A 54 -14.16 -5.81 -2.80
C VAL A 54 -13.60 -4.45 -2.41
N GLU A 55 -13.06 -3.73 -3.38
CA GLU A 55 -12.55 -2.39 -3.13
C GLU A 55 -13.69 -1.39 -3.32
N PHE A 56 -13.94 -0.61 -2.27
CA PHE A 56 -14.95 0.44 -2.32
C PHE A 56 -14.28 1.79 -2.31
N GLY A 57 -14.86 2.74 -3.05
CA GLY A 57 -14.33 4.09 -3.10
C GLY A 57 -13.12 4.19 -4.01
N ASP A 58 -12.17 5.02 -3.62
CA ASP A 58 -10.98 5.28 -4.42
C ASP A 58 -10.04 4.09 -4.43
N SER A 59 -9.40 3.86 -5.60
CA SER A 59 -8.41 2.81 -5.73
C SER A 59 -7.22 3.05 -4.81
N ILE A 60 -6.71 1.98 -4.23
CA ILE A 60 -5.54 2.06 -3.36
C ILE A 60 -4.26 2.36 -4.14
N SER A 61 -4.21 1.99 -5.42
CA SER A 61 -2.97 2.05 -6.18
C SER A 61 -2.36 3.45 -6.26
N PRO A 62 -3.10 4.52 -6.60
CA PRO A 62 -2.49 5.85 -6.59
C PRO A 62 -2.02 6.28 -5.20
N LYS A 63 -2.77 5.95 -4.17
CA LYS A 63 -2.39 6.29 -2.79
C LYS A 63 -1.10 5.59 -2.39
N LEU A 64 -0.99 4.33 -2.76
CA LEU A 64 0.19 3.52 -2.46
C LEU A 64 1.41 4.08 -3.19
N ILE A 65 1.25 4.46 -4.45
CA ILE A 65 2.33 5.06 -5.24
C ILE A 65 2.80 6.35 -4.57
N ARG A 66 1.88 7.23 -4.20
CA ARG A 66 2.25 8.49 -3.56
C ARG A 66 2.95 8.30 -2.22
N THR A 67 2.55 7.26 -1.51
CA THR A 67 3.15 6.95 -0.21
C THR A 67 4.58 6.44 -0.37
N PHE A 68 4.84 5.60 -1.37
CA PHE A 68 6.11 4.88 -1.47
C PHE A 68 7.10 5.43 -2.49
N SER A 69 6.68 6.34 -3.38
CA SER A 69 7.53 6.76 -4.48
C SER A 69 8.78 7.55 -4.05
N ASP A 70 8.82 8.05 -2.84
CA ASP A 70 10.01 8.76 -2.34
C ASP A 70 10.98 7.84 -1.60
N SER A 71 10.72 6.54 -1.56
CA SER A 71 11.59 5.61 -0.86
C SER A 71 12.89 5.39 -1.62
N SER A 72 14.02 5.44 -0.91
CA SER A 72 15.32 5.17 -1.50
C SER A 72 15.52 3.68 -1.79
N PHE A 73 14.64 2.83 -1.29
CA PHE A 73 14.72 1.39 -1.53
C PHE A 73 14.03 0.95 -2.82
N ILE A 74 13.32 1.85 -3.49
CA ILE A 74 12.56 1.51 -4.70
C ILE A 74 13.33 2.01 -5.92
N ASN A 75 13.50 1.13 -6.90
CA ASN A 75 14.23 1.41 -8.12
C ASN A 75 13.32 1.31 -9.33
N GLN A 76 13.63 2.08 -10.36
CA GLN A 76 12.86 2.07 -11.61
C GLN A 76 12.79 0.66 -12.22
N GLU A 77 13.87 -0.10 -12.14
CA GLU A 77 13.96 -1.40 -12.79
C GLU A 77 12.91 -2.39 -12.30
N ASP A 78 12.58 -2.35 -11.02
CA ASP A 78 11.59 -3.25 -10.44
C ASP A 78 10.40 -2.51 -9.83
N TYR A 79 10.20 -1.26 -10.25
CA TYR A 79 9.16 -0.40 -9.71
C TYR A 79 7.77 -1.06 -9.77
N ALA A 80 7.39 -1.54 -10.97
CA ALA A 80 6.07 -2.14 -11.15
C ALA A 80 5.88 -3.39 -10.27
N GLN A 81 6.88 -4.23 -10.20
CA GLN A 81 6.83 -5.45 -9.39
C GLN A 81 6.74 -5.12 -7.91
N THR A 82 7.48 -4.10 -7.47
CA THR A 82 7.44 -3.66 -6.08
C THR A 82 6.05 -3.16 -5.71
N LEU A 83 5.44 -2.36 -6.58
CA LEU A 83 4.10 -1.84 -6.34
C LEU A 83 3.07 -2.97 -6.27
N ALA A 84 3.16 -3.94 -7.18
CA ALA A 84 2.24 -5.08 -7.17
C ALA A 84 2.35 -5.84 -5.85
N ARG A 85 3.58 -6.04 -5.37
CA ARG A 85 3.83 -6.74 -4.12
C ARG A 85 3.29 -5.95 -2.92
N LEU A 86 3.47 -4.63 -2.95
CA LEU A 86 2.93 -3.78 -1.89
C LEU A 86 1.40 -3.81 -1.86
N GLN A 87 0.76 -3.90 -3.02
CA GLN A 87 -0.70 -4.07 -3.06
C GLN A 87 -1.14 -5.37 -2.38
N GLU A 88 -0.43 -6.46 -2.67
CA GLU A 88 -0.73 -7.74 -2.04
C GLU A 88 -0.62 -7.65 -0.53
N ILE A 89 0.46 -7.05 -0.05
CA ILE A 89 0.71 -6.89 1.38
C ILE A 89 -0.37 -6.02 2.02
N PHE A 90 -0.76 -4.95 1.33
CA PHE A 90 -1.79 -4.06 1.84
C PHE A 90 -3.10 -4.81 2.11
N PHE A 91 -3.58 -5.54 1.12
CA PHE A 91 -4.86 -6.23 1.29
C PHE A 91 -4.77 -7.40 2.26
N LEU A 92 -3.64 -8.08 2.28
CA LEU A 92 -3.41 -9.12 3.28
C LEU A 92 -3.58 -8.54 4.69
N TYR A 93 -2.98 -7.39 4.95
CA TYR A 93 -3.03 -6.83 6.29
C TYR A 93 -4.30 -6.04 6.60
N LYS A 94 -5.05 -5.64 5.60
CA LYS A 94 -6.43 -5.20 5.85
C LYS A 94 -7.22 -6.35 6.46
N ASN A 95 -7.03 -7.57 5.93
CA ASN A 95 -7.69 -8.75 6.47
C ASN A 95 -7.12 -9.15 7.83
N GLU A 96 -5.80 -9.21 7.95
CA GLU A 96 -5.15 -9.63 9.19
C GLU A 96 -5.44 -8.70 10.35
N SER A 97 -5.69 -7.44 10.09
CA SER A 97 -6.07 -6.47 11.11
C SER A 97 -7.59 -6.38 11.28
N MET A 98 -8.34 -7.25 10.61
CA MET A 98 -9.80 -7.32 10.69
C MET A 98 -10.47 -5.98 10.34
N ASP A 99 -9.88 -5.28 9.39
CA ASP A 99 -10.36 -3.95 8.94
C ASP A 99 -10.47 -2.93 10.08
N MET A 100 -9.65 -3.08 11.09
CA MET A 100 -9.66 -2.17 12.25
C MET A 100 -8.88 -0.88 11.98
N VAL A 101 -8.20 -0.77 10.83
CA VAL A 101 -7.41 0.40 10.47
C VAL A 101 -7.93 0.96 9.15
N THR A 102 -7.82 2.28 8.99
CA THR A 102 -8.17 2.91 7.72
C THR A 102 -7.06 2.64 6.70
N ASP A 103 -7.36 2.89 5.43
CA ASP A 103 -6.35 2.73 4.38
C ASP A 103 -5.14 3.62 4.65
N GLU A 104 -5.37 4.87 5.01
CA GLU A 104 -4.29 5.81 5.27
C GLU A 104 -3.44 5.39 6.45
N GLU A 105 -4.08 4.89 7.49
CA GLU A 105 -3.35 4.40 8.66
C GLU A 105 -2.48 3.21 8.31
N LEU A 106 -3.03 2.26 7.55
CA LEU A 106 -2.25 1.09 7.15
C LEU A 106 -1.10 1.47 6.24
N LEU A 107 -1.33 2.38 5.29
CA LEU A 107 -0.24 2.85 4.42
C LEU A 107 0.88 3.50 5.24
N THR A 108 0.54 4.29 6.24
CA THR A 108 1.53 4.92 7.10
C THR A 108 2.33 3.87 7.87
N ILE A 109 1.63 2.88 8.43
CA ILE A 109 2.28 1.81 9.17
C ILE A 109 3.20 1.01 8.26
N MET A 110 2.73 0.68 7.06
CA MET A 110 3.52 -0.05 6.07
C MET A 110 4.77 0.73 5.67
N LYS A 111 4.61 2.02 5.39
CA LYS A 111 5.76 2.84 4.95
C LYS A 111 6.80 2.93 6.06
N ASN A 112 6.35 3.16 7.28
CA ASN A 112 7.26 3.23 8.42
C ASN A 112 8.01 1.91 8.61
N ALA A 113 7.30 0.79 8.54
CA ALA A 113 7.92 -0.52 8.69
C ALA A 113 8.87 -0.82 7.54
N TYR A 114 8.48 -0.43 6.34
CA TYR A 114 9.30 -0.65 5.14
C TYR A 114 10.62 0.09 5.23
N GLU A 115 10.58 1.35 5.66
CA GLU A 115 11.77 2.20 5.74
C GLU A 115 12.66 1.86 6.95
N ASN A 116 12.05 1.61 8.10
CA ASN A 116 12.78 1.58 9.36
C ASN A 116 13.00 0.20 9.93
N GLU A 117 12.18 -0.79 9.58
CA GLU A 117 12.33 -2.14 10.10
C GLU A 117 12.86 -3.11 9.04
N SER A 118 12.24 -3.11 7.86
CA SER A 118 12.62 -4.09 6.85
C SER A 118 13.71 -3.60 5.91
N GLY A 119 14.02 -2.30 5.91
CA GLY A 119 15.05 -1.77 5.04
C GLY A 119 14.79 -2.06 3.57
N GLY A 120 13.54 -2.01 3.15
CA GLY A 120 13.15 -2.26 1.77
C GLY A 120 12.92 -3.73 1.43
N ASP A 121 13.06 -4.63 2.39
CA ASP A 121 12.85 -6.06 2.18
C ASP A 121 11.35 -6.38 2.32
N LEU A 122 10.73 -6.76 1.22
CA LEU A 122 9.29 -7.01 1.19
C LEU A 122 8.90 -8.29 1.93
N GLU A 123 9.74 -9.31 1.90
CA GLU A 123 9.45 -10.54 2.62
C GLU A 123 9.48 -10.31 4.12
N TYR A 124 10.44 -9.54 4.59
CA TYR A 124 10.52 -9.19 6.00
C TYR A 124 9.35 -8.31 6.42
N LEU A 125 8.96 -7.38 5.54
CA LEU A 125 7.81 -6.52 5.79
C LEU A 125 6.56 -7.36 6.00
N GLU A 126 6.29 -8.28 5.09
CA GLU A 126 5.10 -9.12 5.15
C GLU A 126 5.14 -10.10 6.30
N GLY A 127 6.25 -10.80 6.46
CA GLY A 127 6.32 -11.94 7.37
C GLY A 127 6.70 -11.61 8.80
N THR A 128 7.24 -10.43 9.05
CA THR A 128 7.76 -10.09 10.38
C THR A 128 7.26 -8.74 10.87
N ALA A 129 7.58 -7.68 10.14
CA ALA A 129 7.28 -6.33 10.64
C ALA A 129 5.77 -6.10 10.80
N LEU A 130 5.00 -6.43 9.78
CA LEU A 130 3.55 -6.20 9.82
C LEU A 130 2.83 -7.26 10.63
N GLU A 131 3.41 -8.45 10.77
CA GLU A 131 2.78 -9.48 11.61
C GLU A 131 2.72 -9.04 13.07
N GLY A 132 3.74 -8.34 13.55
CA GLY A 132 3.72 -7.77 14.89
C GLY A 132 2.58 -6.78 15.07
N PHE A 133 2.40 -5.90 14.08
CA PHE A 133 1.30 -4.96 14.08
C PHE A 133 -0.06 -5.68 14.11
N ALA A 134 -0.25 -6.64 13.22
CA ALA A 134 -1.53 -7.34 13.12
C ALA A 134 -1.84 -8.12 14.41
N ARG A 135 -0.81 -8.70 15.00
CA ARG A 135 -0.96 -9.42 16.26
C ARG A 135 -1.42 -8.49 17.37
N SER A 136 -0.86 -7.28 17.43
CA SER A 136 -1.28 -6.28 18.40
C SER A 136 -2.74 -5.89 18.23
N VAL A 137 -3.16 -5.70 16.98
CA VAL A 137 -4.55 -5.35 16.69
C VAL A 137 -5.50 -6.47 17.12
N ARG A 138 -5.14 -7.72 16.76
CA ARG A 138 -5.98 -8.87 17.12
C ARG A 138 -6.05 -9.08 18.63
N ALA A 139 -5.03 -8.67 19.35
CA ALA A 139 -5.00 -8.78 20.82
C ALA A 139 -5.78 -7.65 21.50
N GLY A 140 -6.33 -6.74 20.71
CA GLY A 140 -7.11 -5.65 21.28
C GLY A 140 -6.31 -4.50 21.83
N GLU A 141 -5.02 -4.41 21.49
CA GLU A 141 -4.19 -3.30 21.92
C GLU A 141 -4.68 -1.99 21.32
N ASN A 142 -4.42 -0.91 22.01
CA ASN A 142 -4.79 0.40 21.50
C ASN A 142 -3.79 0.87 20.44
N TRP A 143 -3.90 0.25 19.26
CA TRP A 143 -2.99 0.54 18.16
C TRP A 143 -3.11 2.01 17.72
N ALA A 144 -4.25 2.67 17.97
CA ALA A 144 -4.44 4.06 17.57
C ALA A 144 -3.44 4.99 18.24
N ASP A 145 -3.18 4.80 19.53
CA ASP A 145 -2.19 5.59 20.23
C ASP A 145 -0.78 5.30 19.71
N ARG A 146 -0.50 4.03 19.45
CA ARG A 146 0.78 3.62 18.89
C ARG A 146 0.98 4.25 17.51
N TYR A 147 -0.05 4.19 16.67
CA TYR A 147 -0.02 4.81 15.34
C TYR A 147 0.29 6.31 15.42
N LYS A 148 -0.39 7.00 16.31
CA LYS A 148 -0.19 8.45 16.46
C LYS A 148 1.24 8.79 16.84
N ARG A 149 1.83 8.01 17.73
CA ARG A 149 3.21 8.22 18.13
C ARG A 149 4.18 8.01 16.99
N GLU A 150 3.98 6.93 16.23
CA GLU A 150 4.84 6.60 15.11
C GLU A 150 4.72 7.62 14.00
N LYS A 151 3.49 8.02 13.68
CA LYS A 151 3.22 8.97 12.61
C LYS A 151 3.87 10.32 12.89
N LEU A 152 3.78 10.77 14.12
CA LEU A 152 4.32 12.07 14.51
C LEU A 152 5.83 12.02 14.65
N ASN A 153 6.38 10.82 14.89
CA ASN A 153 7.81 10.65 15.11
C ASN A 153 8.34 11.59 16.18
N LEU A 154 7.48 11.97 17.09
CA LEU A 154 7.76 12.93 18.15
C LEU A 154 7.04 12.51 19.41
N GLY A 155 6.65 11.24 19.48
CA GLY A 155 5.87 10.75 20.59
C GLY A 155 6.51 11.02 21.94
N ASP A 156 7.78 10.85 22.01
CA ASP A 156 8.50 11.07 23.26
C ASP A 156 8.45 12.53 23.67
N ASP A 157 8.63 13.42 22.71
CA ASP A 157 8.58 14.85 22.98
C ASP A 157 7.18 15.28 23.40
N PHE A 158 6.18 14.72 22.77
CA PHE A 158 4.79 15.02 23.12
C PHE A 158 4.44 14.49 24.49
N ASP A 159 4.93 13.34 24.83
CA ASP A 159 4.62 12.72 26.11
C ASP A 159 5.22 13.50 27.28
N GLU A 160 6.26 14.22 27.03
CA GLU A 160 6.90 15.02 28.05
C GLU A 160 6.17 16.34 28.33
N LEU A 161 5.31 16.70 27.41
CA LEU A 161 4.54 17.92 27.55
C LEU A 161 3.29 17.71 28.39
#